data_13c43cc3f75dcb055b9e1cf7b089990e
#
_entry.id   13c43cc3f75dcb055b9e1cf7b089990e
#
_cell.length_a   1.000
_cell.length_b   1.000
_cell.length_c   1.000
_cell.angle_alpha   90.00
_cell.angle_beta   90.00
_cell.angle_gamma   90.00
#
_symmetry.space_group_name_H-M   'P 1'
#
loop_
_entity.id
_entity.type
_entity.pdbx_description
1 polymer ?
#
loop_
_entity_poly.entity_id
_entity_poly.type
_entity_poly.pdbx_seq_one_letter_code
_entity_poly.pdbx_strand_id
1 'polypeptide(L)'
;MDTPATPRTGVRWGLPDVALAWFAGLMGAIVLGALAVAALGVPEDDVADDVGVLLATIVGQTVVVVGVLALLSRSKGRGSLRRDFGLTLRVQDAGWLAAGAGLQIALGLALYPVAQLYDGDESQTVVDILEDASGPGLVAFAVAVVVLAPLAEELLFRGALLRALMRRTSPAWAVFGSALVFALVHPLGDPEVGSVIVVPAILTLGVVSGYLAVRSGDLSRSIMLHAGFNLLTVVGVVLD
;
A
#
# COMPACT_ATOMS: atom_id res chain seq x y z
N MET A 1 -32.44 -12.64 -37.93
CA MET A 1 -32.48 -11.28 -37.32
C MET A 1 -31.67 -11.39 -36.02
N ASP A 2 -30.38 -11.05 -36.11
CA ASP A 2 -29.51 -11.04 -34.94
C ASP A 2 -29.81 -9.81 -34.11
N THR A 3 -30.28 -10.00 -32.90
CA THR A 3 -30.47 -8.93 -31.92
C THR A 3 -29.10 -8.34 -31.60
N PRO A 4 -28.87 -7.05 -31.78
CA PRO A 4 -27.57 -6.44 -31.44
C PRO A 4 -27.33 -6.60 -29.93
N ALA A 5 -26.22 -7.25 -29.61
CA ALA A 5 -25.78 -7.42 -28.21
C ALA A 5 -25.67 -6.05 -27.54
N THR A 6 -26.54 -5.76 -26.58
CA THR A 6 -26.48 -4.57 -25.75
C THR A 6 -25.08 -4.45 -25.12
N PRO A 7 -24.40 -3.29 -25.24
CA PRO A 7 -23.08 -3.13 -24.63
C PRO A 7 -23.18 -3.38 -23.14
N ARG A 8 -22.45 -4.38 -22.63
CA ARG A 8 -22.35 -4.64 -21.19
C ARG A 8 -21.64 -3.46 -20.51
N THR A 9 -22.40 -2.48 -20.03
CA THR A 9 -21.89 -1.24 -19.41
C THR A 9 -21.42 -1.41 -17.96
N GLY A 10 -21.57 -2.61 -17.37
CA GLY A 10 -21.22 -2.91 -15.98
C GLY A 10 -19.91 -3.70 -15.82
N VAL A 11 -19.10 -3.32 -14.85
CA VAL A 11 -17.96 -4.13 -14.41
C VAL A 11 -18.45 -5.40 -13.69
N ARG A 12 -17.80 -6.55 -13.95
CA ARG A 12 -18.16 -7.86 -13.37
C ARG A 12 -17.19 -8.31 -12.28
N TRP A 13 -16.08 -7.59 -12.05
CA TRP A 13 -15.17 -7.86 -10.94
C TRP A 13 -15.79 -7.43 -9.59
N GLY A 14 -15.45 -8.11 -8.52
CA GLY A 14 -16.00 -7.89 -7.18
C GLY A 14 -15.04 -8.30 -6.07
N LEU A 15 -15.56 -8.43 -4.83
CA LEU A 15 -14.74 -8.77 -3.66
C LEU A 15 -13.91 -10.06 -3.82
N PRO A 16 -14.42 -11.15 -4.42
CA PRO A 16 -13.59 -12.34 -4.65
C PRO A 16 -12.39 -12.09 -5.57
N ASP A 17 -12.56 -11.21 -6.57
CA ASP A 17 -11.46 -10.84 -7.47
C ASP A 17 -10.42 -9.97 -6.78
N VAL A 18 -10.85 -9.11 -5.86
CA VAL A 18 -9.95 -8.31 -5.02
C VAL A 18 -9.14 -9.20 -4.07
N ALA A 19 -9.79 -10.16 -3.41
CA ALA A 19 -9.11 -11.14 -2.57
C ALA A 19 -8.09 -11.94 -3.39
N LEU A 20 -8.45 -12.40 -4.60
CA LEU A 20 -7.52 -13.06 -5.51
C LEU A 20 -6.30 -12.19 -5.84
N ALA A 21 -6.50 -10.90 -6.13
CA ALA A 21 -5.41 -9.98 -6.44
C ALA A 21 -4.48 -9.79 -5.23
N TRP A 22 -5.04 -9.71 -4.02
CA TRP A 22 -4.26 -9.62 -2.78
C TRP A 22 -3.43 -10.88 -2.52
N PHE A 23 -4.06 -12.07 -2.55
CA PHE A 23 -3.36 -13.35 -2.37
C PHE A 23 -2.31 -13.61 -3.45
N ALA A 24 -2.61 -13.28 -4.70
CA ALA A 24 -1.64 -13.40 -5.78
C ALA A 24 -0.44 -12.46 -5.55
N GLY A 25 -0.69 -11.22 -5.09
CA GLY A 25 0.36 -10.28 -4.72
C GLY A 25 1.26 -10.81 -3.61
N LEU A 26 0.67 -11.40 -2.56
CA LEU A 26 1.41 -12.06 -1.49
C LEU A 26 2.29 -13.21 -2.01
N MET A 27 1.75 -14.02 -2.92
CA MET A 27 2.55 -15.08 -3.57
C MET A 27 3.67 -14.50 -4.44
N GLY A 28 3.44 -13.38 -5.13
CA GLY A 28 4.46 -12.67 -5.88
C GLY A 28 5.60 -12.18 -4.99
N ALA A 29 5.26 -11.63 -3.81
CA ALA A 29 6.23 -11.22 -2.79
C ALA A 29 7.09 -12.41 -2.32
N ILE A 30 6.44 -13.50 -1.91
CA ILE A 30 7.12 -14.71 -1.41
C ILE A 30 8.04 -15.31 -2.48
N VAL A 31 7.56 -15.44 -3.71
CA VAL A 31 8.35 -16.06 -4.80
C VAL A 31 9.57 -15.21 -5.15
N LEU A 32 9.39 -13.88 -5.33
CA LEU A 32 10.53 -13.03 -5.66
C LEU A 32 11.49 -12.87 -4.48
N GLY A 33 11.00 -12.81 -3.24
CA GLY A 33 11.84 -12.81 -2.05
C GLY A 33 12.67 -14.09 -1.95
N ALA A 34 12.06 -15.27 -2.10
CA ALA A 34 12.76 -16.54 -2.07
C ALA A 34 13.81 -16.67 -3.19
N LEU A 35 13.51 -16.17 -4.39
CA LEU A 35 14.49 -16.12 -5.49
C LEU A 35 15.64 -15.18 -5.18
N ALA A 36 15.40 -14.05 -4.51
CA ALA A 36 16.45 -13.13 -4.08
C ALA A 36 17.34 -13.77 -3.01
N VAL A 37 16.77 -14.41 -1.99
CA VAL A 37 17.53 -15.17 -0.97
C VAL A 37 18.47 -16.18 -1.64
N ALA A 38 17.94 -16.98 -2.57
CA ALA A 38 18.73 -17.98 -3.26
C ALA A 38 19.82 -17.37 -4.17
N ALA A 39 19.53 -16.26 -4.84
CA ALA A 39 20.45 -15.60 -5.77
C ALA A 39 21.57 -14.82 -5.05
N LEU A 40 21.25 -14.20 -3.90
CA LEU A 40 22.18 -13.40 -3.10
C LEU A 40 22.94 -14.24 -2.07
N GLY A 41 22.45 -15.46 -1.78
CA GLY A 41 23.05 -16.34 -0.76
C GLY A 41 22.87 -15.81 0.66
N VAL A 42 21.74 -15.14 0.92
CA VAL A 42 21.43 -14.52 2.22
C VAL A 42 21.20 -15.61 3.28
N PRO A 43 21.88 -15.59 4.44
CA PRO A 43 21.63 -16.50 5.55
C PRO A 43 20.19 -16.40 6.08
N GLU A 44 19.65 -17.50 6.66
CA GLU A 44 18.26 -17.53 7.17
C GLU A 44 18.01 -16.45 8.23
N ASP A 45 18.99 -16.18 9.09
CA ASP A 45 18.90 -15.21 10.19
C ASP A 45 18.87 -13.75 9.68
N ASP A 46 19.38 -13.49 8.48
CA ASP A 46 19.49 -12.14 7.91
C ASP A 46 18.39 -11.82 6.87
N VAL A 47 17.54 -12.80 6.54
CA VAL A 47 16.52 -12.67 5.46
C VAL A 47 15.54 -11.54 5.71
N ALA A 48 15.17 -11.30 6.97
CA ALA A 48 14.18 -10.29 7.33
C ALA A 48 14.71 -8.86 7.14
N ASP A 49 16.03 -8.67 7.22
CA ASP A 49 16.68 -7.36 7.24
C ASP A 49 17.49 -7.09 5.96
N ASP A 50 17.59 -8.07 5.04
CA ASP A 50 18.31 -7.88 3.79
C ASP A 50 17.54 -6.99 2.79
N VAL A 51 18.13 -5.84 2.47
CA VAL A 51 17.55 -4.82 1.58
C VAL A 51 17.23 -5.37 0.18
N GLY A 52 18.05 -6.28 -0.36
CA GLY A 52 17.84 -6.89 -1.67
C GLY A 52 16.63 -7.83 -1.68
N VAL A 53 16.45 -8.61 -0.61
CA VAL A 53 15.30 -9.50 -0.41
C VAL A 53 14.03 -8.69 -0.25
N LEU A 54 14.06 -7.66 0.56
CA LEU A 54 12.90 -6.80 0.80
C LEU A 54 12.50 -6.01 -0.45
N LEU A 55 13.47 -5.48 -1.20
CA LEU A 55 13.22 -4.85 -2.48
C LEU A 55 12.55 -5.84 -3.46
N ALA A 56 13.07 -7.07 -3.56
CA ALA A 56 12.49 -8.10 -4.41
C ALA A 56 11.06 -8.45 -4.00
N THR A 57 10.80 -8.51 -2.71
CA THR A 57 9.46 -8.75 -2.13
C THR A 57 8.48 -7.66 -2.53
N ILE A 58 8.83 -6.38 -2.35
CA ILE A 58 7.98 -5.23 -2.74
C ILE A 58 7.74 -5.21 -4.25
N VAL A 59 8.76 -5.43 -5.05
CA VAL A 59 8.65 -5.48 -6.52
C VAL A 59 7.75 -6.64 -6.95
N GLY A 60 7.93 -7.82 -6.36
CA GLY A 60 7.11 -9.00 -6.64
C GLY A 60 5.63 -8.76 -6.34
N GLN A 61 5.32 -8.23 -5.17
CA GLN A 61 3.96 -7.86 -4.79
C GLN A 61 3.36 -6.84 -5.76
N THR A 62 4.10 -5.75 -6.02
CA THR A 62 3.64 -4.66 -6.90
C THR A 62 3.33 -5.15 -8.30
N VAL A 63 4.25 -5.87 -8.92
CA VAL A 63 4.10 -6.37 -10.30
C VAL A 63 2.92 -7.32 -10.41
N VAL A 64 2.75 -8.23 -9.45
CA VAL A 64 1.66 -9.20 -9.47
C VAL A 64 0.32 -8.54 -9.20
N VAL A 65 0.20 -7.66 -8.20
CA VAL A 65 -1.05 -6.92 -7.91
C VAL A 65 -1.48 -6.11 -9.13
N VAL A 66 -0.58 -5.30 -9.68
CA VAL A 66 -0.88 -4.46 -10.86
C VAL A 66 -1.23 -5.34 -12.06
N GLY A 67 -0.49 -6.43 -12.28
CA GLY A 67 -0.75 -7.39 -13.37
C GLY A 67 -2.12 -8.06 -13.25
N VAL A 68 -2.47 -8.57 -12.07
CA VAL A 68 -3.79 -9.21 -11.84
C VAL A 68 -4.92 -8.21 -12.01
N LEU A 69 -4.80 -7.00 -11.45
CA LEU A 69 -5.81 -5.95 -11.63
C LEU A 69 -5.93 -5.51 -13.09
N ALA A 70 -4.83 -5.47 -13.85
CA ALA A 70 -4.87 -5.21 -15.29
C ALA A 70 -5.59 -6.32 -16.06
N LEU A 71 -5.35 -7.58 -15.71
CA LEU A 71 -6.07 -8.73 -16.28
C LEU A 71 -7.55 -8.71 -15.94
N LEU A 72 -7.91 -8.41 -14.69
CA LEU A 72 -9.30 -8.24 -14.25
C LEU A 72 -10.00 -7.10 -14.99
N SER A 73 -9.31 -5.97 -15.16
CA SER A 73 -9.84 -4.85 -15.94
C SER A 73 -10.14 -5.25 -17.38
N ARG A 74 -9.26 -6.00 -18.03
CA ARG A 74 -9.45 -6.48 -19.41
C ARG A 74 -10.55 -7.54 -19.54
N SER A 75 -10.62 -8.49 -18.60
CA SER A 75 -11.54 -9.65 -18.70
C SER A 75 -12.92 -9.40 -18.10
N LYS A 76 -13.01 -8.59 -17.04
CA LYS A 76 -14.23 -8.36 -16.26
C LYS A 76 -14.61 -6.88 -16.12
N GLY A 77 -13.76 -5.98 -16.57
CA GLY A 77 -13.92 -4.54 -16.48
C GLY A 77 -14.08 -3.86 -17.83
N ARG A 78 -13.59 -2.61 -17.89
CA ARG A 78 -13.63 -1.70 -19.05
C ARG A 78 -12.32 -1.66 -19.83
N GLY A 79 -11.36 -2.51 -19.48
CA GLY A 79 -10.05 -2.64 -20.13
C GLY A 79 -9.05 -1.53 -19.77
N SER A 80 -9.25 -0.80 -18.67
CA SER A 80 -8.39 0.31 -18.28
C SER A 80 -8.32 0.46 -16.76
N LEU A 81 -7.12 0.38 -16.17
CA LEU A 81 -6.90 0.61 -14.75
C LEU A 81 -7.44 1.98 -14.29
N ARG A 82 -7.32 2.99 -15.15
CA ARG A 82 -7.88 4.32 -14.88
C ARG A 82 -9.40 4.30 -14.78
N ARG A 83 -10.09 3.66 -15.72
CA ARG A 83 -11.56 3.62 -15.75
C ARG A 83 -12.15 2.73 -14.67
N ASP A 84 -11.50 1.59 -14.41
CA ASP A 84 -12.00 0.59 -13.46
C ASP A 84 -11.61 0.92 -12.02
N PHE A 85 -10.35 1.27 -11.81
CA PHE A 85 -9.80 1.43 -10.47
C PHE A 85 -9.39 2.89 -10.15
N GLY A 86 -9.49 3.81 -11.09
CA GLY A 86 -9.19 5.22 -10.88
C GLY A 86 -7.71 5.56 -10.90
N LEU A 87 -6.84 4.67 -11.42
CA LEU A 87 -5.40 4.93 -11.48
C LEU A 87 -5.10 6.17 -12.34
N THR A 88 -4.71 7.22 -11.67
CA THR A 88 -4.35 8.52 -12.27
C THR A 88 -3.29 9.15 -11.39
N LEU A 89 -2.30 9.78 -11.99
CA LEU A 89 -1.29 10.60 -11.31
C LEU A 89 -1.31 11.99 -11.95
N ARG A 90 -1.41 13.04 -11.12
CA ARG A 90 -1.41 14.43 -11.56
C ARG A 90 -0.37 15.22 -10.77
N VAL A 91 0.52 15.91 -11.47
CA VAL A 91 1.54 16.75 -10.84
C VAL A 91 0.93 17.85 -9.95
N GLN A 92 -0.24 18.35 -10.32
CA GLN A 92 -0.98 19.36 -9.53
C GLN A 92 -1.41 18.86 -8.15
N ASP A 93 -1.47 17.55 -7.93
CA ASP A 93 -1.79 16.94 -6.65
C ASP A 93 -0.54 16.71 -5.78
N ALA A 94 0.68 17.10 -6.23
CA ALA A 94 1.93 16.90 -5.50
C ALA A 94 1.95 17.56 -4.10
N GLY A 95 1.16 18.61 -3.87
CA GLY A 95 0.99 19.19 -2.53
C GLY A 95 0.49 18.20 -1.48
N TRP A 96 -0.15 17.08 -1.88
CA TRP A 96 -0.56 16.03 -0.96
C TRP A 96 0.62 15.22 -0.39
N LEU A 97 1.81 15.28 -0.99
CA LEU A 97 3.04 14.75 -0.36
C LEU A 97 3.31 15.45 0.98
N ALA A 98 3.26 16.79 1.00
CA ALA A 98 3.43 17.53 2.26
C ALA A 98 2.30 17.25 3.25
N ALA A 99 1.06 17.05 2.78
CA ALA A 99 -0.05 16.66 3.64
C ALA A 99 0.16 15.26 4.26
N GLY A 100 0.71 14.32 3.50
CA GLY A 100 1.07 12.98 3.99
C GLY A 100 2.15 13.02 5.07
N ALA A 101 3.24 13.75 4.82
CA ALA A 101 4.29 13.98 5.81
C ALA A 101 3.74 14.66 7.07
N GLY A 102 2.90 15.69 6.91
CA GLY A 102 2.22 16.36 8.03
C GLY A 102 1.30 15.44 8.82
N LEU A 103 0.59 14.52 8.15
CA LEU A 103 -0.24 13.51 8.81
C LEU A 103 0.62 12.57 9.67
N GLN A 104 1.78 12.13 9.17
CA GLN A 104 2.69 11.26 9.93
C GLN A 104 3.25 11.99 11.17
N ILE A 105 3.67 13.24 11.03
CA ILE A 105 4.11 14.05 12.18
C ILE A 105 2.98 14.15 13.22
N ALA A 106 1.78 14.49 12.78
CA ALA A 106 0.64 14.64 13.68
C ALA A 106 0.29 13.34 14.42
N LEU A 107 0.35 12.19 13.72
CA LEU A 107 0.13 10.89 14.33
C LEU A 107 1.27 10.49 15.28
N GLY A 108 2.51 10.73 14.91
CA GLY A 108 3.67 10.51 15.78
C GLY A 108 3.53 11.30 17.10
N LEU A 109 3.21 12.59 17.03
CA LEU A 109 2.97 13.42 18.21
C LEU A 109 1.75 12.94 19.04
N ALA A 110 0.67 12.53 18.39
CA ALA A 110 -0.54 12.06 19.08
C ALA A 110 -0.35 10.70 19.77
N LEU A 111 0.44 9.81 19.16
CA LEU A 111 0.70 8.45 19.67
C LEU A 111 1.93 8.40 20.59
N TYR A 112 2.76 9.45 20.61
CA TYR A 112 3.96 9.53 21.44
C TYR A 112 3.73 9.21 22.93
N PRO A 113 2.67 9.75 23.60
CA PRO A 113 2.41 9.41 24.99
C PRO A 113 2.07 7.94 25.21
N VAL A 114 1.46 7.29 24.19
CA VAL A 114 1.16 5.85 24.24
C VAL A 114 2.43 5.06 24.04
N ALA A 115 3.27 5.44 23.07
CA ALA A 115 4.56 4.82 22.82
C ALA A 115 5.45 4.78 24.08
N GLN A 116 5.47 5.85 24.86
CA GLN A 116 6.23 5.93 26.13
C GLN A 116 5.76 4.94 27.22
N LEU A 117 4.61 4.27 27.06
CA LEU A 117 4.14 3.25 28.00
C LEU A 117 4.72 1.86 27.70
N TYR A 118 5.37 1.70 26.57
CA TYR A 118 5.98 0.45 26.14
C TYR A 118 7.50 0.62 26.18
N ASP A 119 8.14 -0.07 27.13
CA ASP A 119 9.62 -0.12 27.28
C ASP A 119 10.20 -1.04 26.18
N GLY A 120 10.08 -0.68 24.94
CA GLY A 120 10.57 -1.48 23.81
C GLY A 120 11.28 -0.63 22.78
N ASP A 121 12.23 -1.23 22.10
CA ASP A 121 12.87 -0.69 20.92
C ASP A 121 11.82 -0.63 19.81
N GLU A 122 11.24 0.55 19.61
CA GLU A 122 10.13 0.79 18.68
C GLU A 122 10.59 0.86 17.23
N SER A 123 11.80 0.42 16.96
CA SER A 123 12.32 0.40 15.61
C SER A 123 11.38 -0.44 14.75
N GLN A 124 10.66 0.24 13.88
CA GLN A 124 9.93 -0.46 12.83
C GLN A 124 10.98 -1.15 11.97
N THR A 125 10.78 -2.41 11.63
CA THR A 125 11.68 -3.18 10.76
C THR A 125 12.20 -2.37 9.55
N VAL A 126 11.37 -1.45 9.01
CA VAL A 126 11.76 -0.54 7.91
C VAL A 126 12.80 0.50 8.35
N VAL A 127 12.77 0.95 9.61
CA VAL A 127 13.73 1.93 10.16
C VAL A 127 15.09 1.27 10.29
N ASP A 128 15.16 0.10 10.96
CA ASP A 128 16.40 -0.65 11.15
C ASP A 128 17.08 -1.00 9.84
N ILE A 129 16.27 -1.44 8.85
CA ILE A 129 16.74 -1.76 7.51
C ILE A 129 17.31 -0.55 6.77
N LEU A 130 16.70 0.61 6.95
CA LEU A 130 17.16 1.85 6.32
C LEU A 130 18.45 2.36 6.95
N GLU A 131 18.63 2.19 8.28
CA GLU A 131 19.86 2.56 8.99
C GLU A 131 21.06 1.72 8.52
N ASP A 132 20.87 0.43 8.31
CA ASP A 132 21.93 -0.49 7.85
C ASP A 132 22.17 -0.41 6.33
N ALA A 133 21.22 0.11 5.57
CA ALA A 133 21.32 0.20 4.12
C ALA A 133 22.22 1.36 3.67
N SER A 134 23.01 1.16 2.64
CA SER A 134 23.87 2.18 2.07
C SER A 134 23.94 2.16 0.53
N GLY A 135 24.33 3.27 -0.04
CA GLY A 135 24.59 3.38 -1.48
C GLY A 135 23.35 3.15 -2.36
N PRO A 136 23.49 2.51 -3.54
CA PRO A 136 22.38 2.33 -4.50
C PRO A 136 21.24 1.48 -3.97
N GLY A 137 21.49 0.55 -3.04
CA GLY A 137 20.49 -0.31 -2.42
C GLY A 137 19.49 0.50 -1.60
N LEU A 138 19.98 1.41 -0.78
CA LEU A 138 19.16 2.34 0.01
C LEU A 138 18.23 3.17 -0.91
N VAL A 139 18.77 3.74 -1.98
CA VAL A 139 17.97 4.53 -2.92
C VAL A 139 16.88 3.68 -3.58
N ALA A 140 17.22 2.46 -4.02
CA ALA A 140 16.26 1.56 -4.64
C ALA A 140 15.14 1.16 -3.66
N PHE A 141 15.49 0.84 -2.42
CA PHE A 141 14.53 0.50 -1.36
C PHE A 141 13.65 1.70 -1.00
N ALA A 142 14.23 2.88 -0.81
CA ALA A 142 13.49 4.11 -0.58
C ALA A 142 12.46 4.39 -1.69
N VAL A 143 12.85 4.24 -2.96
CA VAL A 143 11.92 4.36 -4.10
C VAL A 143 10.83 3.29 -4.05
N ALA A 144 11.15 2.06 -3.68
CA ALA A 144 10.16 1.00 -3.57
C ALA A 144 9.13 1.31 -2.47
N VAL A 145 9.57 1.73 -1.29
CA VAL A 145 8.69 2.06 -0.14
C VAL A 145 7.87 3.33 -0.40
N VAL A 146 8.46 4.35 -1.03
CA VAL A 146 7.80 5.66 -1.23
C VAL A 146 6.90 5.67 -2.48
N VAL A 147 7.22 4.87 -3.51
CA VAL A 147 6.51 4.94 -4.79
C VAL A 147 5.80 3.63 -5.14
N LEU A 148 6.52 2.51 -5.14
CA LEU A 148 5.96 1.24 -5.64
C LEU A 148 4.91 0.67 -4.70
N ALA A 149 5.20 0.61 -3.39
CA ALA A 149 4.25 0.11 -2.40
C ALA A 149 2.97 0.95 -2.34
N PRO A 150 3.02 2.29 -2.16
CA PRO A 150 1.82 3.12 -2.20
C PRO A 150 1.01 3.00 -3.50
N LEU A 151 1.67 2.88 -4.65
CA LEU A 151 0.99 2.71 -5.93
C LEU A 151 0.16 1.40 -5.96
N ALA A 152 0.77 0.28 -5.59
CA ALA A 152 0.12 -1.03 -5.57
C ALA A 152 -0.99 -1.09 -4.51
N GLU A 153 -0.73 -0.57 -3.33
CA GLU A 153 -1.66 -0.58 -2.21
C GLU A 153 -2.87 0.32 -2.47
N GLU A 154 -2.67 1.54 -2.94
CA GLU A 154 -3.78 2.41 -3.28
C GLU A 154 -4.62 1.84 -4.43
N LEU A 155 -3.98 1.21 -5.42
CA LEU A 155 -4.69 0.55 -6.51
C LEU A 155 -5.53 -0.63 -6.01
N LEU A 156 -5.00 -1.43 -5.08
CA LEU A 156 -5.69 -2.57 -4.51
C LEU A 156 -6.79 -2.15 -3.52
N PHE A 157 -6.46 -1.31 -2.53
CA PHE A 157 -7.38 -0.98 -1.44
C PHE A 157 -8.38 0.13 -1.81
N ARG A 158 -7.95 1.21 -2.47
CA ARG A 158 -8.83 2.33 -2.86
C ARG A 158 -9.37 2.17 -4.27
N GLY A 159 -8.57 1.62 -5.17
CA GLY A 159 -9.00 1.33 -6.54
C GLY A 159 -9.98 0.16 -6.61
N ALA A 160 -9.65 -0.99 -6.02
CA ALA A 160 -10.43 -2.22 -6.15
C ALA A 160 -11.34 -2.47 -4.94
N LEU A 161 -10.81 -2.63 -3.71
CA LEU A 161 -11.58 -2.99 -2.52
C LEU A 161 -12.65 -1.95 -2.18
N LEU A 162 -12.25 -0.69 -2.01
CA LEU A 162 -13.17 0.41 -1.69
C LEU A 162 -14.32 0.49 -2.72
N ARG A 163 -14.01 0.45 -4.02
CA ARG A 163 -15.02 0.50 -5.08
C ARG A 163 -15.93 -0.74 -5.08
N ALA A 164 -15.41 -1.92 -4.73
CA ALA A 164 -16.23 -3.12 -4.58
C ALA A 164 -17.17 -3.02 -3.37
N LEU A 165 -16.71 -2.45 -2.24
CA LEU A 165 -17.52 -2.20 -1.05
C LEU A 165 -18.58 -1.13 -1.30
N MET A 166 -18.27 -0.03 -2.00
CA MET A 166 -19.22 1.03 -2.36
C MET A 166 -20.43 0.55 -3.20
N ARG A 167 -20.32 -0.60 -3.86
CA ARG A 167 -21.46 -1.23 -4.55
C ARG A 167 -22.42 -1.97 -3.61
N ARG A 168 -22.08 -2.09 -2.32
CA ARG A 168 -22.82 -2.90 -1.33
C ARG A 168 -23.13 -2.16 -0.06
N THR A 169 -22.41 -1.07 0.22
CA THR A 169 -22.54 -0.28 1.45
C THR A 169 -22.49 1.21 1.15
N SER A 170 -22.79 2.04 2.14
CA SER A 170 -22.61 3.50 1.99
C SER A 170 -21.12 3.86 1.83
N PRO A 171 -20.79 5.01 1.21
CA PRO A 171 -19.41 5.44 1.05
C PRO A 171 -18.62 5.49 2.37
N ALA A 172 -19.24 5.92 3.47
CA ALA A 172 -18.59 5.98 4.78
C ALA A 172 -18.18 4.59 5.29
N TRP A 173 -19.10 3.61 5.22
CA TRP A 173 -18.80 2.23 5.60
C TRP A 173 -17.80 1.56 4.68
N ALA A 174 -17.83 1.89 3.39
CA ALA A 174 -16.86 1.39 2.42
C ALA A 174 -15.44 1.92 2.71
N VAL A 175 -15.32 3.22 3.01
CA VAL A 175 -14.05 3.84 3.41
C VAL A 175 -13.50 3.19 4.69
N PHE A 176 -14.33 3.10 5.74
CA PHE A 176 -13.91 2.49 6.99
C PHE A 176 -13.52 1.01 6.82
N GLY A 177 -14.33 0.22 6.13
CA GLY A 177 -14.04 -1.20 5.89
C GLY A 177 -12.77 -1.43 5.07
N SER A 178 -12.54 -0.61 4.03
CA SER A 178 -11.30 -0.67 3.24
C SER A 178 -10.08 -0.27 4.06
N ALA A 179 -10.20 0.76 4.91
CA ALA A 179 -9.13 1.22 5.79
C ALA A 179 -8.81 0.19 6.89
N LEU A 180 -9.84 -0.44 7.45
CA LEU A 180 -9.67 -1.48 8.46
C LEU A 180 -8.94 -2.71 7.90
N VAL A 181 -9.35 -3.21 6.72
CA VAL A 181 -8.65 -4.32 6.07
C VAL A 181 -7.20 -3.92 5.78
N PHE A 182 -6.97 -2.69 5.27
CA PHE A 182 -5.64 -2.17 5.00
C PHE A 182 -4.76 -2.17 6.26
N ALA A 183 -5.27 -1.70 7.39
CA ALA A 183 -4.52 -1.68 8.66
C ALA A 183 -4.21 -3.09 9.18
N LEU A 184 -5.18 -4.01 9.10
CA LEU A 184 -5.02 -5.37 9.64
C LEU A 184 -4.11 -6.30 8.83
N VAL A 185 -3.85 -5.96 7.56
CA VAL A 185 -2.92 -6.76 6.73
C VAL A 185 -1.49 -6.23 6.75
N HIS A 186 -1.25 -5.10 7.44
CA HIS A 186 0.10 -4.56 7.59
C HIS A 186 0.90 -5.35 8.65
N PRO A 187 2.20 -5.53 8.42
CA PRO A 187 3.10 -6.08 9.45
C PRO A 187 3.07 -5.19 10.70
N LEU A 188 2.97 -5.79 11.86
CA LEU A 188 2.87 -5.07 13.13
C LEU A 188 4.22 -4.92 13.84
N GLY A 189 5.28 -5.61 13.37
CA GLY A 189 6.49 -5.76 14.15
C GLY A 189 6.19 -6.51 15.45
N ASP A 190 6.50 -5.91 16.59
CA ASP A 190 6.02 -6.41 17.88
C ASP A 190 4.49 -6.33 17.97
N PRO A 191 3.77 -7.42 18.24
CA PRO A 191 2.30 -7.42 18.23
C PRO A 191 1.66 -6.54 19.31
N GLU A 192 2.31 -6.32 20.45
CA GLU A 192 1.77 -5.47 21.52
C GLU A 192 1.87 -3.99 21.11
N VAL A 193 3.05 -3.54 20.75
CA VAL A 193 3.31 -2.17 20.29
C VAL A 193 2.59 -1.89 18.98
N GLY A 194 2.70 -2.80 18.00
CA GLY A 194 2.08 -2.66 16.69
C GLY A 194 0.57 -2.51 16.74
N SER A 195 -0.12 -3.23 17.65
CA SER A 195 -1.58 -3.13 17.76
C SER A 195 -2.07 -1.76 18.27
N VAL A 196 -1.28 -1.08 19.11
CA VAL A 196 -1.67 0.22 19.70
C VAL A 196 -1.07 1.44 19.01
N ILE A 197 -0.02 1.27 18.21
CA ILE A 197 0.66 2.37 17.51
C ILE A 197 0.47 2.24 16.01
N VAL A 198 0.89 1.11 15.42
CA VAL A 198 0.88 0.93 13.95
C VAL A 198 -0.54 0.84 13.41
N VAL A 199 -1.41 0.04 14.02
CA VAL A 199 -2.80 -0.12 13.54
C VAL A 199 -3.57 1.19 13.53
N PRO A 200 -3.60 2.03 14.59
CA PRO A 200 -4.28 3.32 14.55
C PRO A 200 -3.69 4.28 13.51
N ALA A 201 -2.36 4.30 13.34
CA ALA A 201 -1.70 5.15 12.37
C ALA A 201 -2.08 4.75 10.93
N ILE A 202 -1.95 3.47 10.59
CA ILE A 202 -2.28 2.95 9.25
C ILE A 202 -3.79 3.01 8.99
N LEU A 203 -4.64 2.78 10.00
CA LEU A 203 -6.08 2.96 9.88
C LEU A 203 -6.43 4.41 9.55
N THR A 204 -5.80 5.37 10.22
CA THR A 204 -6.01 6.80 9.96
C THR A 204 -5.58 7.19 8.56
N LEU A 205 -4.36 6.79 8.14
CA LEU A 205 -3.90 6.93 6.76
C LEU A 205 -4.92 6.32 5.79
N GLY A 206 -5.41 5.12 6.12
CA GLY A 206 -6.42 4.39 5.36
C GLY A 206 -7.72 5.14 5.15
N VAL A 207 -8.24 5.75 6.22
CA VAL A 207 -9.49 6.53 6.19
C VAL A 207 -9.30 7.81 5.38
N VAL A 208 -8.20 8.55 5.60
CA VAL A 208 -7.91 9.80 4.87
C VAL A 208 -7.74 9.51 3.37
N SER A 209 -6.93 8.50 3.00
CA SER A 209 -6.74 8.07 1.61
C SER A 209 -8.05 7.64 0.95
N GLY A 210 -8.87 6.85 1.67
CA GLY A 210 -10.18 6.42 1.19
C GLY A 210 -11.16 7.58 0.97
N TYR A 211 -11.19 8.54 1.89
CA TYR A 211 -11.97 9.76 1.74
C TYR A 211 -11.53 10.56 0.51
N LEU A 212 -10.23 10.75 0.31
CA LEU A 212 -9.69 11.46 -0.86
C LEU A 212 -10.06 10.74 -2.16
N ALA A 213 -9.92 9.41 -2.22
CA ALA A 213 -10.28 8.63 -3.40
C ALA A 213 -11.78 8.73 -3.75
N VAL A 214 -12.66 8.75 -2.76
CA VAL A 214 -14.11 8.97 -2.95
C VAL A 214 -14.38 10.39 -3.47
N ARG A 215 -13.74 11.39 -2.88
CA ARG A 215 -13.97 12.82 -3.21
C ARG A 215 -13.43 13.21 -4.58
N SER A 216 -12.27 12.67 -4.98
CA SER A 216 -11.65 12.96 -6.29
C SER A 216 -12.18 12.07 -7.42
N GLY A 217 -12.69 10.87 -7.09
CA GLY A 217 -13.07 9.86 -8.06
C GLY A 217 -11.88 9.10 -8.67
N ASP A 218 -10.65 9.44 -8.28
CA ASP A 218 -9.40 8.81 -8.73
C ASP A 218 -8.38 8.68 -7.58
N LEU A 219 -7.20 8.11 -7.86
CA LEU A 219 -6.18 7.77 -6.86
C LEU A 219 -5.04 8.80 -6.74
N SER A 220 -5.03 9.88 -7.53
CA SER A 220 -3.87 10.79 -7.57
C SER A 220 -3.53 11.36 -6.19
N ARG A 221 -4.54 11.87 -5.48
CA ARG A 221 -4.35 12.49 -4.15
C ARG A 221 -4.01 11.46 -3.07
N SER A 222 -4.66 10.30 -3.10
CA SER A 222 -4.38 9.26 -2.11
C SER A 222 -2.99 8.66 -2.28
N ILE A 223 -2.54 8.43 -3.52
CA ILE A 223 -1.17 7.98 -3.80
C ILE A 223 -0.15 9.00 -3.33
N MET A 224 -0.34 10.31 -3.63
CA MET A 224 0.59 11.35 -3.20
C MET A 224 0.61 11.51 -1.67
N LEU A 225 -0.54 11.46 -1.01
CA LEU A 225 -0.61 11.52 0.45
C LEU A 225 0.14 10.34 1.08
N HIS A 226 -0.11 9.12 0.60
CA HIS A 226 0.52 7.90 1.11
C HIS A 226 2.04 7.92 0.85
N ALA A 227 2.46 8.31 -0.36
CA ALA A 227 3.87 8.48 -0.68
C ALA A 227 4.56 9.51 0.23
N GLY A 228 3.89 10.62 0.54
CA GLY A 228 4.41 11.64 1.47
C GLY A 228 4.50 11.15 2.91
N PHE A 229 3.55 10.31 3.33
CA PHE A 229 3.57 9.64 4.63
C PHE A 229 4.82 8.73 4.73
N ASN A 230 5.04 7.84 3.76
CA ASN A 230 6.20 6.95 3.76
C ASN A 230 7.52 7.70 3.55
N LEU A 231 7.53 8.80 2.77
CA LEU A 231 8.73 9.61 2.53
C LEU A 231 9.29 10.20 3.84
N LEU A 232 8.42 10.61 4.75
CA LEU A 232 8.88 11.17 6.01
C LEU A 232 9.60 10.12 6.87
N THR A 233 9.12 8.87 6.88
CA THR A 233 9.83 7.76 7.54
C THR A 233 11.23 7.59 6.96
N VAL A 234 11.33 7.49 5.63
CA VAL A 234 12.62 7.31 4.94
C VAL A 234 13.58 8.49 5.23
N VAL A 235 13.07 9.72 5.18
CA VAL A 235 13.90 10.93 5.44
C VAL A 235 14.34 10.98 6.90
N GLY A 236 13.46 10.62 7.85
CA GLY A 236 13.81 10.56 9.27
C GLY A 236 15.01 9.67 9.51
N VAL A 237 14.97 8.47 8.98
CA VAL A 237 16.05 7.48 9.13
C VAL A 237 17.36 7.86 8.45
N VAL A 238 17.30 8.47 7.26
CA VAL A 238 18.53 8.87 6.52
C VAL A 238 19.24 10.07 7.16
N LEU A 239 18.53 10.87 7.98
CA LEU A 239 19.09 12.09 8.61
C LEU A 239 19.57 11.88 10.06
N ASP A 240 19.25 10.73 10.71
CA ASP A 240 19.75 10.32 12.02
C ASP A 240 21.11 9.62 11.88
#